data_0db4b87232c8f5da0482cee326f1a5f2
#
_entry.id   0db4b87232c8f5da0482cee326f1a5f2
#
_cell.length_a   1.000
_cell.length_b   1.000
_cell.length_c   1.000
_cell.angle_alpha   90.00
_cell.angle_beta   90.00
_cell.angle_gamma   90.00
#
_symmetry.space_group_name_H-M   'P 1'
#
loop_
_entity.id
_entity.type
_entity.pdbx_description
1 polymer ?
#
loop_
_entity_poly.entity_id
_entity_poly.type
_entity_poly.pdbx_seq_one_letter_code
_entity_poly.pdbx_strand_id
1 'polypeptide(L)'
;GNPPEYNKSVREFDMVTLDRVRRMRIEADFSVWKEYAVKRHIHPALLTYLDLRPANFYVVENDVDGMQFVTARGWEDLSSLMKVYEELGITLTEESIREYLAHDDVAKDVAAYIDLYKKYEDHYGIPEILEGKVTASIYERLFRASFDEKISVVHLVLSGLHTSFEAVHGWKKMTDKWFAFLKQYRSCVMAGEEPVAAYQKLCAEQEAETALRKKQGFLEKDEEHFLEKLGEKLRGACPQAEDVV
;
A
#
# COMPACT_ATOMS: atom_id res chain seq x y z
N GLY A 1 -9.75 -17.76 -17.53
CA GLY A 1 -10.73 -18.44 -16.67
C GLY A 1 -10.06 -19.43 -15.73
N ASN A 2 -10.71 -19.77 -14.65
CA ASN A 2 -10.17 -20.74 -13.70
C ASN A 2 -10.27 -22.16 -14.30
N PRO A 3 -9.31 -23.05 -14.05
CA PRO A 3 -9.40 -24.43 -14.48
C PRO A 3 -10.53 -25.19 -13.75
N PRO A 4 -11.02 -26.31 -14.30
CA PRO A 4 -12.15 -27.06 -13.74
C PRO A 4 -11.95 -27.54 -12.30
N GLU A 5 -10.70 -27.71 -11.88
CA GLU A 5 -10.35 -28.13 -10.52
C GLU A 5 -10.79 -27.10 -9.45
N TYR A 6 -10.83 -25.81 -9.82
CA TYR A 6 -11.23 -24.72 -8.93
C TYR A 6 -12.69 -24.27 -9.11
N ASN A 7 -13.36 -24.70 -10.20
CA ASN A 7 -14.74 -24.31 -10.44
C ASN A 7 -15.48 -25.39 -11.22
N LYS A 8 -16.28 -26.18 -10.53
CA LYS A 8 -17.09 -27.29 -11.09
C LYS A 8 -18.13 -26.84 -12.12
N SER A 9 -18.43 -25.53 -12.21
CA SER A 9 -19.38 -24.97 -13.20
C SER A 9 -18.71 -24.54 -14.51
N VAL A 10 -17.39 -24.64 -14.64
CA VAL A 10 -16.67 -24.32 -15.87
C VAL A 10 -16.91 -25.44 -16.88
N ARG A 11 -17.50 -25.09 -18.03
CA ARG A 11 -17.59 -26.01 -19.17
C ARG A 11 -16.26 -25.97 -19.94
N GLU A 12 -15.80 -27.13 -20.35
CA GLU A 12 -14.66 -27.21 -21.27
C GLU A 12 -15.05 -26.57 -22.61
N PHE A 13 -14.12 -25.83 -23.19
CA PHE A 13 -14.27 -25.30 -24.54
C PHE A 13 -14.28 -26.47 -25.54
N ASP A 14 -15.10 -26.35 -26.57
CA ASP A 14 -15.11 -27.28 -27.69
C ASP A 14 -13.77 -27.24 -28.48
N MET A 15 -13.52 -28.26 -29.28
CA MET A 15 -12.29 -28.40 -30.04
C MET A 15 -12.06 -27.22 -31.00
N VAL A 16 -13.13 -26.67 -31.59
CA VAL A 16 -13.06 -25.54 -32.54
C VAL A 16 -12.59 -24.26 -31.83
N THR A 17 -13.08 -24.04 -30.62
CA THR A 17 -12.64 -22.92 -29.77
C THR A 17 -11.21 -23.10 -29.32
N LEU A 18 -10.84 -24.31 -28.90
CA LEU A 18 -9.48 -24.63 -28.44
C LEU A 18 -8.42 -24.47 -29.55
N ASP A 19 -8.76 -24.73 -30.78
CA ASP A 19 -7.87 -24.54 -31.93
C ASP A 19 -7.55 -23.06 -32.20
N ARG A 20 -8.46 -22.16 -31.81
CA ARG A 20 -8.34 -20.69 -32.04
C ARG A 20 -7.70 -19.92 -30.90
N VAL A 21 -7.53 -20.54 -29.73
CA VAL A 21 -6.96 -19.88 -28.53
C VAL A 21 -5.59 -20.42 -28.20
N ARG A 22 -4.76 -19.60 -27.57
CA ARG A 22 -3.50 -20.03 -26.98
C ARG A 22 -3.70 -20.18 -25.48
N ARG A 23 -3.44 -21.36 -24.97
CA ARG A 23 -3.49 -21.62 -23.53
C ARG A 23 -2.18 -21.18 -22.89
N MET A 24 -2.27 -20.32 -21.89
CA MET A 24 -1.17 -20.01 -20.98
C MET A 24 -1.59 -20.45 -19.58
N ARG A 25 -0.72 -21.22 -18.93
CA ARG A 25 -0.90 -21.57 -17.52
C ARG A 25 -0.13 -20.55 -16.69
N ILE A 26 -0.84 -19.92 -15.77
CA ILE A 26 -0.25 -18.98 -14.81
C ILE A 26 -0.25 -19.69 -13.46
N GLU A 27 0.91 -19.78 -12.86
CA GLU A 27 1.09 -20.37 -11.53
C GLU A 27 1.32 -19.27 -10.50
N ALA A 28 0.94 -19.52 -9.24
CA ALA A 28 1.19 -18.61 -8.16
C ALA A 28 2.68 -18.64 -7.80
N ASP A 29 3.35 -17.50 -7.89
CA ASP A 29 4.77 -17.34 -7.55
C ASP A 29 4.90 -16.19 -6.56
N PHE A 30 5.36 -16.48 -5.35
CA PHE A 30 5.51 -15.49 -4.31
C PHE A 30 6.56 -14.42 -4.67
N SER A 31 7.67 -14.80 -5.30
CA SER A 31 8.73 -13.85 -5.64
C SER A 31 8.27 -12.80 -6.64
N VAL A 32 7.51 -13.23 -7.66
CA VAL A 32 6.90 -12.33 -8.64
C VAL A 32 5.81 -11.46 -7.99
N TRP A 33 4.96 -12.07 -7.16
CA TRP A 33 3.93 -11.31 -6.44
C TRP A 33 4.52 -10.29 -5.46
N LYS A 34 5.65 -10.60 -4.83
CA LYS A 34 6.33 -9.70 -3.90
C LYS A 34 6.74 -8.38 -4.57
N GLU A 35 7.20 -8.40 -5.83
CA GLU A 35 7.50 -7.17 -6.56
C GLU A 35 6.26 -6.28 -6.76
N TYR A 36 5.13 -6.91 -7.07
CA TYR A 36 3.84 -6.24 -7.13
C TYR A 36 3.41 -5.73 -5.75
N ALA A 37 3.52 -6.56 -4.72
CA ALA A 37 3.11 -6.26 -3.37
C ALA A 37 3.85 -5.04 -2.77
N VAL A 38 5.15 -4.90 -3.03
CA VAL A 38 5.95 -3.73 -2.63
C VAL A 38 5.40 -2.47 -3.32
N LYS A 39 5.14 -2.52 -4.64
CA LYS A 39 4.58 -1.38 -5.38
C LYS A 39 3.17 -1.00 -4.93
N ARG A 40 2.39 -1.96 -4.44
CA ARG A 40 1.03 -1.77 -3.92
C ARG A 40 1.01 -1.47 -2.43
N HIS A 41 2.18 -1.30 -1.82
CA HIS A 41 2.30 -1.02 -0.39
C HIS A 41 1.56 -2.04 0.49
N ILE A 42 1.65 -3.32 0.15
CA ILE A 42 1.10 -4.40 1.01
C ILE A 42 1.75 -4.28 2.39
N HIS A 43 0.96 -4.54 3.43
CA HIS A 43 1.37 -4.34 4.82
C HIS A 43 2.68 -5.06 5.13
N PRO A 44 3.69 -4.37 5.71
CA PRO A 44 5.04 -4.93 5.89
C PRO A 44 5.07 -6.22 6.71
N ALA A 45 4.23 -6.33 7.74
CA ALA A 45 4.14 -7.54 8.55
C ALA A 45 3.78 -8.78 7.71
N LEU A 46 2.88 -8.63 6.73
CA LEU A 46 2.49 -9.73 5.84
C LEU A 46 3.62 -10.11 4.89
N LEU A 47 4.35 -9.12 4.35
CA LEU A 47 5.51 -9.39 3.50
C LEU A 47 6.60 -10.11 4.27
N THR A 48 6.89 -9.67 5.50
CA THR A 48 7.87 -10.31 6.37
C THR A 48 7.44 -11.74 6.75
N TYR A 49 6.16 -11.94 7.07
CA TYR A 49 5.62 -13.27 7.32
C TYR A 49 5.82 -14.21 6.12
N LEU A 50 5.49 -13.75 4.93
CA LEU A 50 5.64 -14.54 3.70
C LEU A 50 7.10 -14.78 3.30
N ASP A 51 8.02 -13.88 3.63
CA ASP A 51 9.45 -14.11 3.47
C ASP A 51 9.95 -15.24 4.37
N LEU A 52 9.43 -15.35 5.58
CA LEU A 52 9.74 -16.43 6.53
C LEU A 52 9.02 -17.74 6.19
N ARG A 53 7.81 -17.64 5.60
CA ARG A 53 6.93 -18.78 5.31
C ARG A 53 6.34 -18.72 3.91
N PRO A 54 7.18 -18.79 2.85
CA PRO A 54 6.72 -18.62 1.47
C PRO A 54 5.73 -19.71 1.02
N ALA A 55 5.74 -20.88 1.67
CA ALA A 55 4.79 -21.96 1.40
C ALA A 55 3.32 -21.54 1.69
N ASN A 56 3.10 -20.61 2.60
CA ASN A 56 1.77 -20.15 2.97
C ASN A 56 1.20 -19.10 1.99
N PHE A 57 1.98 -18.68 0.99
CA PHE A 57 1.50 -17.69 0.02
C PHE A 57 0.30 -18.17 -0.78
N TYR A 58 0.33 -19.43 -1.21
CA TYR A 58 -0.75 -20.03 -1.99
C TYR A 58 -0.96 -21.47 -1.53
N VAL A 59 -2.08 -21.72 -0.87
CA VAL A 59 -2.46 -23.03 -0.34
C VAL A 59 -3.89 -23.31 -0.81
N VAL A 60 -4.14 -24.51 -1.31
CA VAL A 60 -5.48 -25.00 -1.62
C VAL A 60 -5.56 -26.44 -1.17
N GLU A 61 -6.36 -26.70 -0.15
CA GLU A 61 -6.52 -28.01 0.46
C GLU A 61 -7.99 -28.34 0.62
N ASN A 62 -8.32 -29.63 0.56
CA ASN A 62 -9.65 -30.14 0.86
C ASN A 62 -9.59 -30.89 2.18
N ASP A 63 -10.28 -30.38 3.16
CA ASP A 63 -10.43 -31.02 4.45
C ASP A 63 -11.85 -31.59 4.63
N VAL A 64 -12.10 -32.28 5.75
CA VAL A 64 -13.40 -32.87 6.11
C VAL A 64 -14.48 -31.80 6.23
N ASP A 65 -14.11 -30.60 6.66
CA ASP A 65 -15.00 -29.45 6.86
C ASP A 65 -15.18 -28.59 5.59
N GLY A 66 -14.47 -28.90 4.50
CA GLY A 66 -14.61 -28.20 3.22
C GLY A 66 -13.28 -27.82 2.57
N MET A 67 -13.36 -26.89 1.64
CA MET A 67 -12.19 -26.37 0.93
C MET A 67 -11.54 -25.26 1.75
N GLN A 68 -10.29 -25.43 2.14
CA GLN A 68 -9.47 -24.40 2.75
C GLN A 68 -8.51 -23.83 1.71
N PHE A 69 -8.35 -22.51 1.69
CA PHE A 69 -7.48 -21.88 0.70
C PHE A 69 -6.91 -20.54 1.16
N VAL A 70 -5.72 -20.26 0.66
CA VAL A 70 -5.05 -18.95 0.75
C VAL A 70 -4.62 -18.54 -0.65
N THR A 71 -4.88 -17.31 -1.02
CA THR A 71 -4.56 -16.77 -2.35
C THR A 71 -3.92 -15.40 -2.26
N ALA A 72 -3.25 -14.99 -3.34
CA ALA A 72 -2.68 -13.65 -3.47
C ALA A 72 -3.69 -12.51 -3.20
N ARG A 73 -4.95 -12.70 -3.60
CA ARG A 73 -6.03 -11.74 -3.32
C ARG A 73 -6.33 -11.66 -1.82
N GLY A 74 -6.41 -12.81 -1.14
CA GLY A 74 -6.64 -12.83 0.32
C GLY A 74 -5.58 -12.02 1.07
N TRP A 75 -4.32 -12.11 0.69
CA TRP A 75 -3.23 -11.30 1.28
C TRP A 75 -3.39 -9.79 1.01
N GLU A 76 -3.81 -9.41 -0.20
CA GLU A 76 -4.05 -8.00 -0.55
C GLU A 76 -5.23 -7.41 0.22
N ASP A 77 -6.33 -8.16 0.29
CA ASP A 77 -7.54 -7.75 1.01
C ASP A 77 -7.28 -7.67 2.53
N LEU A 78 -6.56 -8.65 3.11
CA LEU A 78 -6.12 -8.61 4.51
C LEU A 78 -5.21 -7.41 4.79
N SER A 79 -4.27 -7.09 3.90
CA SER A 79 -3.44 -5.90 4.02
C SER A 79 -4.26 -4.62 4.08
N SER A 80 -5.30 -4.53 3.26
CA SER A 80 -6.19 -3.37 3.24
C SER A 80 -6.98 -3.24 4.54
N LEU A 81 -7.48 -4.36 5.07
CA LEU A 81 -8.14 -4.40 6.38
C LEU A 81 -7.21 -3.95 7.50
N MET A 82 -5.97 -4.49 7.54
CA MET A 82 -4.99 -4.17 8.57
C MET A 82 -4.71 -2.67 8.65
N LYS A 83 -4.51 -2.01 7.52
CA LYS A 83 -4.26 -0.56 7.46
C LYS A 83 -5.44 0.25 8.02
N VAL A 84 -6.67 -0.12 7.64
CA VAL A 84 -7.87 0.54 8.16
C VAL A 84 -8.00 0.31 9.67
N TYR A 85 -7.72 -0.90 10.16
CA TYR A 85 -7.78 -1.21 11.59
C TYR A 85 -6.73 -0.43 12.38
N GLU A 86 -5.53 -0.26 11.85
CA GLU A 86 -4.48 0.57 12.46
C GLU A 86 -4.87 2.05 12.51
N GLU A 87 -5.43 2.60 11.44
CA GLU A 87 -5.94 3.98 11.41
C GLU A 87 -7.07 4.22 12.42
N LEU A 88 -7.93 3.22 12.63
CA LEU A 88 -9.05 3.28 13.57
C LEU A 88 -8.69 2.85 14.99
N GLY A 89 -7.49 2.34 15.23
CA GLY A 89 -7.07 1.79 16.52
C GLY A 89 -7.82 0.51 16.90
N ILE A 90 -8.29 -0.28 15.92
CA ILE A 90 -9.01 -1.54 16.13
C ILE A 90 -8.00 -2.69 16.18
N THR A 91 -8.18 -3.60 17.14
CA THR A 91 -7.34 -4.78 17.25
C THR A 91 -7.73 -5.82 16.21
N LEU A 92 -6.75 -6.31 15.46
CA LEU A 92 -6.94 -7.42 14.52
C LEU A 92 -7.07 -8.73 15.30
N THR A 93 -8.09 -9.54 14.97
CA THR A 93 -8.34 -10.84 15.60
C THR A 93 -8.08 -11.99 14.62
N GLU A 94 -7.83 -13.19 15.12
CA GLU A 94 -7.71 -14.40 14.29
C GLU A 94 -8.96 -14.61 13.41
N GLU A 95 -10.15 -14.34 13.94
CA GLU A 95 -11.41 -14.45 13.21
C GLU A 95 -11.46 -13.48 12.01
N SER A 96 -11.03 -12.22 12.22
CA SER A 96 -10.94 -11.25 11.12
C SER A 96 -9.95 -11.68 10.03
N ILE A 97 -8.84 -12.30 10.40
CA ILE A 97 -7.86 -12.82 9.45
C ILE A 97 -8.43 -13.99 8.65
N ARG A 98 -9.18 -14.88 9.33
CA ARG A 98 -9.80 -16.06 8.72
C ARG A 98 -10.83 -15.71 7.63
N GLU A 99 -11.48 -14.56 7.74
CA GLU A 99 -12.40 -14.07 6.69
C GLU A 99 -11.70 -13.84 5.34
N TYR A 100 -10.39 -13.54 5.35
CA TYR A 100 -9.59 -13.28 4.15
C TYR A 100 -8.67 -14.43 3.77
N LEU A 101 -8.15 -15.15 4.77
CA LEU A 101 -7.35 -16.36 4.60
C LEU A 101 -8.16 -17.54 5.09
N ALA A 102 -8.95 -18.13 4.17
CA ALA A 102 -9.88 -19.22 4.47
C ALA A 102 -9.12 -20.56 4.70
N HIS A 103 -8.15 -20.55 5.59
CA HIS A 103 -7.33 -21.68 6.01
C HIS A 103 -6.96 -21.51 7.49
N ASP A 104 -7.49 -22.38 8.31
CA ASP A 104 -7.43 -22.23 9.78
C ASP A 104 -6.01 -22.16 10.34
N ASP A 105 -5.14 -23.08 9.95
CA ASP A 105 -3.77 -23.12 10.45
C ASP A 105 -2.96 -21.89 9.99
N VAL A 106 -3.15 -21.44 8.73
CA VAL A 106 -2.47 -20.26 8.22
C VAL A 106 -2.98 -19.00 8.92
N ALA A 107 -4.29 -18.86 9.09
CA ALA A 107 -4.87 -17.70 9.76
C ALA A 107 -4.38 -17.57 11.22
N LYS A 108 -4.31 -18.69 11.93
CA LYS A 108 -3.78 -18.76 13.30
C LYS A 108 -2.29 -18.41 13.37
N ASP A 109 -1.48 -18.95 12.46
CA ASP A 109 -0.04 -18.66 12.40
C ASP A 109 0.22 -17.17 12.06
N VAL A 110 -0.55 -16.61 11.13
CA VAL A 110 -0.51 -15.17 10.80
C VAL A 110 -0.89 -14.30 11.99
N ALA A 111 -1.96 -14.63 12.70
CA ALA A 111 -2.38 -13.89 13.89
C ALA A 111 -1.27 -13.85 14.95
N ALA A 112 -0.71 -15.01 15.27
CA ALA A 112 0.40 -15.12 16.22
C ALA A 112 1.63 -14.34 15.78
N TYR A 113 1.93 -14.35 14.47
CA TYR A 113 3.05 -13.61 13.91
C TYR A 113 2.83 -12.08 13.99
N ILE A 114 1.63 -11.60 13.67
CA ILE A 114 1.32 -10.15 13.73
C ILE A 114 1.45 -9.63 15.17
N ASP A 115 0.98 -10.39 16.15
CA ASP A 115 1.15 -10.04 17.57
C ASP A 115 2.63 -9.96 17.97
N LEU A 116 3.44 -10.87 17.45
CA LEU A 116 4.88 -10.89 17.69
C LEU A 116 5.58 -9.71 16.98
N TYR A 117 5.18 -9.41 15.74
CA TYR A 117 5.70 -8.31 14.97
C TYR A 117 5.50 -6.95 15.67
N LYS A 118 4.29 -6.72 16.21
CA LYS A 118 3.98 -5.52 17.00
C LYS A 118 4.82 -5.44 18.29
N LYS A 119 5.00 -6.57 18.98
CA LYS A 119 5.88 -6.62 20.16
C LYS A 119 7.33 -6.28 19.82
N TYR A 120 7.83 -6.71 18.67
CA TYR A 120 9.18 -6.35 18.25
C TYR A 120 9.29 -4.86 17.92
N GLU A 121 8.29 -4.27 17.26
CA GLU A 121 8.24 -2.84 17.01
C GLU A 121 8.40 -2.02 18.29
N ASP A 122 7.60 -2.34 19.31
CA ASP A 122 7.66 -1.69 20.62
C ASP A 122 8.97 -1.96 21.35
N HIS A 123 9.43 -3.20 21.36
CA HIS A 123 10.60 -3.63 22.14
C HIS A 123 11.93 -3.08 21.62
N TYR A 124 12.01 -2.85 20.31
CA TYR A 124 13.24 -2.37 19.68
C TYR A 124 13.24 -0.85 19.47
N GLY A 125 12.09 -0.19 19.63
CA GLY A 125 11.98 1.25 19.42
C GLY A 125 12.41 1.62 18.02
N ILE A 126 11.71 1.12 17.01
CA ILE A 126 12.06 1.34 15.60
C ILE A 126 12.15 2.82 15.24
N PRO A 127 11.25 3.72 15.71
CA PRO A 127 11.37 5.15 15.47
C PRO A 127 12.71 5.72 15.97
N GLU A 128 13.12 5.33 17.18
CA GLU A 128 14.39 5.79 17.76
C GLU A 128 15.61 5.28 16.99
N ILE A 129 15.54 4.04 16.47
CA ILE A 129 16.59 3.49 15.59
C ILE A 129 16.70 4.34 14.31
N LEU A 130 15.57 4.69 13.70
CA LEU A 130 15.53 5.51 12.48
C LEU A 130 16.05 6.93 12.70
N GLU A 131 15.89 7.48 13.93
CA GLU A 131 16.48 8.75 14.33
C GLU A 131 17.97 8.66 14.69
N GLY A 132 18.58 7.48 14.62
CA GLY A 132 19.96 7.24 14.99
C GLY A 132 20.22 7.14 16.50
N LYS A 133 19.18 7.01 17.32
CA LYS A 133 19.25 6.94 18.79
C LYS A 133 19.33 5.50 19.27
N VAL A 134 20.33 4.75 18.83
CA VAL A 134 20.47 3.32 19.19
C VAL A 134 21.23 3.17 20.51
N THR A 135 20.67 2.42 21.44
CA THR A 135 21.28 2.14 22.73
C THR A 135 22.04 0.81 22.75
N ALA A 136 23.01 0.66 23.65
CA ALA A 136 23.77 -0.59 23.81
C ALA A 136 22.85 -1.78 24.15
N SER A 137 21.75 -1.53 24.88
CA SER A 137 20.77 -2.57 25.24
C SER A 137 20.04 -3.15 24.02
N ILE A 138 19.79 -2.34 22.98
CA ILE A 138 19.18 -2.80 21.72
C ILE A 138 20.15 -3.75 21.00
N TYR A 139 21.43 -3.41 20.92
CA TYR A 139 22.46 -4.27 20.33
C TYR A 139 22.60 -5.61 21.07
N GLU A 140 22.65 -5.59 22.39
CA GLU A 140 22.74 -6.82 23.20
C GLU A 140 21.51 -7.72 23.02
N ARG A 141 20.31 -7.11 22.96
CA ARG A 141 19.06 -7.84 22.73
C ARG A 141 19.07 -8.47 21.34
N LEU A 142 19.40 -7.69 20.31
CA LEU A 142 19.46 -8.19 18.94
C LEU A 142 20.52 -9.28 18.78
N PHE A 143 21.66 -9.18 19.46
CA PHE A 143 22.68 -10.23 19.41
C PHE A 143 22.17 -11.57 19.94
N ARG A 144 21.35 -11.56 21.00
CA ARG A 144 20.76 -12.76 21.63
C ARG A 144 19.47 -13.24 20.96
N ALA A 145 18.88 -12.42 20.11
CA ALA A 145 17.62 -12.72 19.45
C ALA A 145 17.71 -13.95 18.53
N SER A 146 16.57 -14.61 18.33
CA SER A 146 16.43 -15.69 17.35
C SER A 146 16.63 -15.19 15.92
N PHE A 147 16.81 -16.10 14.98
CA PHE A 147 16.95 -15.73 13.57
C PHE A 147 15.70 -15.01 13.05
N ASP A 148 14.49 -15.54 13.35
CA ASP A 148 13.21 -14.96 12.90
C ASP A 148 13.01 -13.56 13.48
N GLU A 149 13.37 -13.35 14.74
CA GLU A 149 13.32 -12.04 15.39
C GLU A 149 14.26 -11.04 14.71
N LYS A 150 15.51 -11.44 14.42
CA LYS A 150 16.48 -10.61 13.70
C LYS A 150 15.96 -10.19 12.33
N ILE A 151 15.40 -11.13 11.58
CA ILE A 151 14.81 -10.85 10.26
C ILE A 151 13.64 -9.88 10.40
N SER A 152 12.75 -10.10 11.36
CA SER A 152 11.60 -9.22 11.62
C SER A 152 12.03 -7.79 11.95
N VAL A 153 13.04 -7.63 12.81
CA VAL A 153 13.60 -6.29 13.16
C VAL A 153 14.23 -5.60 11.95
N VAL A 154 14.97 -6.33 11.12
CA VAL A 154 15.54 -5.77 9.87
C VAL A 154 14.41 -5.29 8.95
N HIS A 155 13.36 -6.09 8.78
CA HIS A 155 12.21 -5.70 7.96
C HIS A 155 11.45 -4.49 8.53
N LEU A 156 11.28 -4.42 9.86
CA LEU A 156 10.70 -3.25 10.54
C LEU A 156 11.51 -1.98 10.25
N VAL A 157 12.81 -2.03 10.37
CA VAL A 157 13.69 -0.87 10.06
C VAL A 157 13.60 -0.51 8.57
N LEU A 158 13.66 -1.49 7.67
CA LEU A 158 13.54 -1.24 6.23
C LEU A 158 12.17 -0.65 5.86
N SER A 159 11.10 -1.13 6.48
CA SER A 159 9.75 -0.59 6.30
C SER A 159 9.65 0.86 6.79
N GLY A 160 10.19 1.16 7.97
CA GLY A 160 10.22 2.52 8.49
C GLY A 160 11.04 3.47 7.62
N LEU A 161 12.19 3.01 7.10
CA LEU A 161 12.99 3.76 6.11
C LEU A 161 12.18 4.00 4.83
N HIS A 162 11.53 2.98 4.30
CA HIS A 162 10.69 3.11 3.10
C HIS A 162 9.60 4.16 3.31
N THR A 163 8.86 4.08 4.41
CA THR A 163 7.84 5.07 4.78
C THR A 163 8.41 6.49 4.86
N SER A 164 9.60 6.64 5.45
CA SER A 164 10.27 7.94 5.54
C SER A 164 10.66 8.49 4.16
N PHE A 165 11.19 7.64 3.28
CA PHE A 165 11.53 8.04 1.91
C PHE A 165 10.29 8.38 1.07
N GLU A 166 9.21 7.62 1.18
CA GLU A 166 7.94 7.91 0.51
C GLU A 166 7.35 9.26 0.98
N ALA A 167 7.41 9.54 2.28
CA ALA A 167 7.00 10.83 2.81
C ALA A 167 7.82 11.98 2.19
N VAL A 168 9.15 11.85 2.16
CA VAL A 168 10.04 12.86 1.55
C VAL A 168 9.78 13.00 0.05
N HIS A 169 9.59 11.89 -0.66
CA HIS A 169 9.24 11.90 -2.08
C HIS A 169 7.90 12.61 -2.33
N GLY A 170 6.88 12.32 -1.52
CA GLY A 170 5.58 12.99 -1.58
C GLY A 170 5.70 14.50 -1.33
N TRP A 171 6.50 14.90 -0.33
CA TRP A 171 6.77 16.32 -0.06
C TRP A 171 7.48 17.02 -1.21
N LYS A 172 8.48 16.38 -1.80
CA LYS A 172 9.17 16.91 -2.98
C LYS A 172 8.21 17.09 -4.15
N LYS A 173 7.43 16.07 -4.47
CA LYS A 173 6.41 16.13 -5.55
C LYS A 173 5.39 17.26 -5.31
N MET A 174 4.96 17.44 -4.05
CA MET A 174 4.08 18.55 -3.65
C MET A 174 4.74 19.91 -3.88
N THR A 175 5.99 20.06 -3.44
CA THR A 175 6.76 21.30 -3.60
C THR A 175 6.98 21.65 -5.07
N ASP A 176 7.35 20.67 -5.91
CA ASP A 176 7.57 20.86 -7.34
C ASP A 176 6.27 21.33 -8.05
N LYS A 177 5.12 20.72 -7.71
CA LYS A 177 3.80 21.13 -8.23
C LYS A 177 3.42 22.52 -7.76
N TRP A 178 3.64 22.82 -6.50
CA TRP A 178 3.38 24.15 -5.94
C TRP A 178 4.25 25.22 -6.63
N PHE A 179 5.52 24.93 -6.80
CA PHE A 179 6.44 25.85 -7.47
C PHE A 179 6.02 26.10 -8.94
N ALA A 180 5.60 25.07 -9.65
CA ALA A 180 5.08 25.21 -11.02
C ALA A 180 3.82 26.10 -11.06
N PHE A 181 2.89 25.91 -10.10
CA PHE A 181 1.70 26.75 -9.97
C PHE A 181 2.07 28.22 -9.69
N LEU A 182 2.95 28.47 -8.73
CA LEU A 182 3.39 29.84 -8.41
C LEU A 182 4.10 30.51 -9.58
N LYS A 183 4.84 29.77 -10.39
CA LYS A 183 5.46 30.29 -11.60
C LYS A 183 4.42 30.73 -12.62
N GLN A 184 3.36 29.96 -12.83
CA GLN A 184 2.24 30.33 -13.70
C GLN A 184 1.50 31.55 -13.15
N TYR A 185 1.17 31.54 -11.85
CA TYR A 185 0.52 32.67 -11.17
C TYR A 185 1.32 33.96 -11.35
N ARG A 186 2.62 33.94 -11.10
CA ARG A 186 3.50 35.09 -11.32
C ARG A 186 3.42 35.58 -12.76
N SER A 187 3.39 34.67 -13.75
CA SER A 187 3.28 35.03 -15.17
C SER A 187 1.97 35.76 -15.48
N CYS A 188 0.82 35.32 -14.93
CA CYS A 188 -0.47 35.95 -15.08
C CYS A 188 -0.48 37.39 -14.49
N VAL A 189 0.03 37.53 -13.28
CA VAL A 189 0.10 38.86 -12.61
C VAL A 189 1.03 39.80 -13.36
N MET A 190 2.17 39.34 -13.85
CA MET A 190 3.09 40.16 -14.68
C MET A 190 2.49 40.54 -16.03
N ALA A 191 1.52 39.76 -16.52
CA ALA A 191 0.77 40.10 -17.76
C ALA A 191 -0.38 41.07 -17.48
N GLY A 192 -0.59 41.52 -16.22
CA GLY A 192 -1.60 42.52 -15.85
C GLY A 192 -2.94 41.92 -15.44
N GLU A 193 -3.03 40.61 -15.18
CA GLU A 193 -4.23 40.02 -14.59
C GLU A 193 -4.36 40.42 -13.13
N GLU A 194 -5.60 40.61 -12.64
CA GLU A 194 -5.86 40.89 -11.22
C GLU A 194 -5.42 39.68 -10.36
N PRO A 195 -4.62 39.90 -9.28
CA PRO A 195 -3.95 38.80 -8.56
C PRO A 195 -4.90 37.76 -8.01
N VAL A 196 -6.00 38.15 -7.34
CA VAL A 196 -6.95 37.19 -6.75
C VAL A 196 -7.66 36.39 -7.83
N ALA A 197 -8.10 37.06 -8.89
CA ALA A 197 -8.78 36.40 -10.02
C ALA A 197 -7.85 35.46 -10.78
N ALA A 198 -6.58 35.83 -10.99
CA ALA A 198 -5.57 34.97 -11.60
C ALA A 198 -5.31 33.71 -10.78
N TYR A 199 -5.23 33.84 -9.45
CA TYR A 199 -5.05 32.71 -8.56
C TYR A 199 -6.23 31.75 -8.59
N GLN A 200 -7.45 32.26 -8.46
CA GLN A 200 -8.69 31.48 -8.50
C GLN A 200 -8.87 30.77 -9.84
N LYS A 201 -8.57 31.41 -10.95
CA LYS A 201 -8.60 30.83 -12.30
C LYS A 201 -7.66 29.61 -12.40
N LEU A 202 -6.40 29.74 -11.94
CA LEU A 202 -5.43 28.65 -11.97
C LEU A 202 -5.84 27.48 -11.07
N CYS A 203 -6.44 27.74 -9.91
CA CYS A 203 -7.00 26.70 -9.05
C CYS A 203 -8.12 25.93 -9.79
N ALA A 204 -9.04 26.65 -10.43
CA ALA A 204 -10.14 26.05 -11.17
C ALA A 204 -9.65 25.24 -12.39
N GLU A 205 -8.64 25.71 -13.10
CA GLU A 205 -8.02 24.98 -14.21
C GLU A 205 -7.39 23.65 -13.74
N GLN A 206 -6.68 23.66 -12.61
CA GLN A 206 -6.09 22.45 -12.05
C GLN A 206 -7.14 21.45 -11.58
N GLU A 207 -8.22 21.93 -10.96
CA GLU A 207 -9.33 21.06 -10.53
C GLU A 207 -10.04 20.45 -11.75
N ALA A 208 -10.26 21.23 -12.81
CA ALA A 208 -10.86 20.75 -14.03
C ALA A 208 -9.99 19.70 -14.73
N GLU A 209 -8.67 19.90 -14.79
CA GLU A 209 -7.73 18.90 -15.32
C GLU A 209 -7.75 17.61 -14.50
N THR A 210 -7.74 17.72 -13.19
CA THR A 210 -7.82 16.55 -12.29
C THR A 210 -9.12 15.77 -12.50
N ALA A 211 -10.26 16.48 -12.56
CA ALA A 211 -11.56 15.87 -12.81
C ALA A 211 -11.64 15.19 -14.19
N LEU A 212 -11.03 15.80 -15.23
CA LEU A 212 -10.97 15.22 -16.57
C LEU A 212 -10.15 13.93 -16.58
N ARG A 213 -8.96 13.94 -15.98
CA ARG A 213 -8.08 12.75 -15.89
C ARG A 213 -8.74 11.62 -15.11
N LYS A 214 -9.45 11.94 -14.00
CA LYS A 214 -10.25 10.99 -13.23
C LYS A 214 -11.34 10.35 -14.08
N LYS A 215 -12.10 11.15 -14.83
CA LYS A 215 -13.17 10.67 -15.71
C LYS A 215 -12.65 9.77 -16.86
N GLN A 216 -11.43 10.02 -17.32
CA GLN A 216 -10.78 9.22 -18.36
C GLN A 216 -10.13 7.93 -17.83
N GLY A 217 -10.11 7.71 -16.54
CA GLY A 217 -9.48 6.55 -15.90
C GLY A 217 -7.94 6.55 -15.95
N PHE A 218 -7.32 7.72 -16.15
CA PHE A 218 -5.86 7.87 -16.19
C PHE A 218 -5.21 8.14 -14.84
N LEU A 219 -6.02 8.20 -13.75
CA LEU A 219 -5.52 8.44 -12.40
C LEU A 219 -5.55 7.14 -11.58
N GLU A 220 -4.41 6.77 -11.03
CA GLU A 220 -4.35 5.79 -9.95
C GLU A 220 -4.85 6.42 -8.64
N LYS A 221 -5.38 5.60 -7.72
CA LYS A 221 -5.98 6.08 -6.45
C LYS A 221 -5.02 6.97 -5.64
N ASP A 222 -3.73 6.61 -5.61
CA ASP A 222 -2.71 7.37 -4.87
C ASP A 222 -2.44 8.73 -5.51
N GLU A 223 -2.45 8.80 -6.84
CA GLU A 223 -2.30 10.06 -7.58
C GLU A 223 -3.55 10.95 -7.42
N GLU A 224 -4.73 10.34 -7.43
CA GLU A 224 -5.99 11.06 -7.18
C GLU A 224 -5.97 11.73 -5.79
N HIS A 225 -5.68 10.97 -4.75
CA HIS A 225 -5.59 11.50 -3.39
C HIS A 225 -4.52 12.61 -3.24
N PHE A 226 -3.38 12.43 -3.91
CA PHE A 226 -2.33 13.47 -3.94
C PHE A 226 -2.83 14.77 -4.57
N LEU A 227 -3.54 14.69 -5.72
CA LEU A 227 -4.05 15.87 -6.42
C LEU A 227 -5.19 16.56 -5.65
N GLU A 228 -6.04 15.81 -4.96
CA GLU A 228 -7.06 16.36 -4.06
C GLU A 228 -6.41 17.14 -2.92
N LYS A 229 -5.41 16.59 -2.23
CA LYS A 229 -4.65 17.30 -1.18
C LYS A 229 -3.93 18.55 -1.70
N LEU A 230 -3.37 18.48 -2.91
CA LEU A 230 -2.76 19.65 -3.53
C LEU A 230 -3.80 20.76 -3.80
N GLY A 231 -4.97 20.41 -4.34
CA GLY A 231 -6.06 21.33 -4.59
C GLY A 231 -6.56 22.02 -3.30
N GLU A 232 -6.73 21.26 -2.21
CA GLU A 232 -7.09 21.80 -0.91
C GLU A 232 -6.07 22.82 -0.39
N LYS A 233 -4.79 22.49 -0.46
CA LYS A 233 -3.70 23.38 -0.03
C LYS A 233 -3.63 24.65 -0.89
N LEU A 234 -3.81 24.55 -2.20
CA LEU A 234 -3.83 25.69 -3.09
C LEU A 234 -5.02 26.60 -2.78
N ARG A 235 -6.22 26.07 -2.57
CA ARG A 235 -7.39 26.88 -2.16
C ARG A 235 -7.16 27.57 -0.82
N GLY A 236 -6.59 26.86 0.16
CA GLY A 236 -6.29 27.43 1.47
C GLY A 236 -5.23 28.54 1.47
N ALA A 237 -4.40 28.59 0.43
CA ALA A 237 -3.35 29.60 0.26
C ALA A 237 -3.77 30.73 -0.72
N CYS A 238 -5.05 30.79 -1.12
CA CYS A 238 -5.53 31.88 -1.98
C CYS A 238 -5.34 33.24 -1.28
N PRO A 239 -4.62 34.20 -1.91
CA PRO A 239 -4.43 35.52 -1.32
C PRO A 239 -5.80 36.19 -1.15
N GLN A 240 -5.98 36.85 0.00
CA GLN A 240 -7.16 37.69 0.23
C GLN A 240 -6.92 39.08 -0.37
N ALA A 241 -7.99 39.77 -0.71
CA ALA A 241 -7.88 41.11 -1.33
C ALA A 241 -7.13 42.12 -0.45
N GLU A 242 -7.04 41.85 0.85
CA GLU A 242 -6.31 42.66 1.84
C GLU A 242 -4.81 42.40 1.89
N ASP A 243 -4.35 41.27 1.34
CA ASP A 243 -2.92 40.85 1.31
C ASP A 243 -2.16 41.41 0.09
N VAL A 244 -2.84 42.15 -0.79
CA VAL A 244 -2.30 42.64 -2.08
C VAL A 244 -2.16 44.17 -2.04
N VAL A 245 -1.54 44.68 -0.98
CA VAL A 245 -1.17 46.12 -0.90
C VAL A 245 0.33 46.30 -1.02
#